data_c88f44f720aa003d0ecd4755c1d1de9c
#
_entry.id   c88f44f720aa003d0ecd4755c1d1de9c
#
_cell.length_a   1.000
_cell.length_b   1.000
_cell.length_c   1.000
_cell.angle_alpha   90.00
_cell.angle_beta   90.00
_cell.angle_gamma   90.00
#
_symmetry.space_group_name_H-M   'P 1'
#
loop_
_entity.id
_entity.type
_entity.pdbx_description
1 polymer ?
#
loop_
_entity_poly.entity_id
_entity_poly.type
_entity_poly.pdbx_seq_one_letter_code
_entity_poly.pdbx_strand_id
1 'polypeptide(L)'
;MYWIYNVLLIFYWIGLIPVILYRLAFEDGFYERIKQSAGYMPASLLKKIEGRRAIWIHAASVGEIVATSPLVKEVKKEFPEAVVVVSVVTATGHAMAHRIIPEAEGIIFFPLDLPYLTRKILHIIKPIAILLVETEIWPNFLRIAQSENIPVMMVNGRISDRSMKRYKYISAFTKEMLRSIERFCMQSKFDAAHIEVLGAKTSDITVTGNMKYDQTYATVSAEEKQSLLEEFGFGNNHPIIIAGSTHKGEEETIFETFKQVLQEYPQARLLIAPREIYRGHDVQTLAKHYELIAICRSDMTEPVHEGIPVVVLDTIGELGRLYSLGDIIFVGGSLVKTGGHNILEPAAHGKPILVGPYMFNFKEIFALLHSRHACEQVKNGKELTDMVLRLCKDKNLSTEMGQNCLDIIRENRGATQRNTQELRQLFEKHHIIP
;
A
#
# COMPACT_ATOMS: atom_id res chain seq x y z
N MET A 1 20.25 16.22 -23.03
CA MET A 1 18.78 16.03 -23.02
C MET A 1 18.09 16.80 -21.90
N TYR A 2 18.74 17.06 -20.75
CA TYR A 2 18.17 17.85 -19.63
C TYR A 2 17.70 19.25 -20.01
N TRP A 3 18.39 19.93 -20.97
CA TRP A 3 17.93 21.25 -21.42
C TRP A 3 16.52 21.16 -22.06
N ILE A 4 16.31 20.18 -22.95
CA ILE A 4 14.99 19.98 -23.59
C ILE A 4 13.93 19.66 -22.50
N TYR A 5 14.27 18.77 -21.57
CA TYR A 5 13.40 18.43 -20.45
C TYR A 5 13.00 19.69 -19.64
N ASN A 6 13.97 20.54 -19.29
CA ASN A 6 13.70 21.75 -18.51
C ASN A 6 12.85 22.77 -19.29
N VAL A 7 13.07 22.92 -20.59
CA VAL A 7 12.21 23.77 -21.42
C VAL A 7 10.77 23.25 -21.46
N LEU A 8 10.58 21.96 -21.70
CA LEU A 8 9.25 21.33 -21.68
C LEU A 8 8.60 21.44 -20.30
N LEU A 9 9.36 21.30 -19.24
CA LEU A 9 8.89 21.41 -17.86
C LEU A 9 8.41 22.83 -17.55
N ILE A 10 9.08 23.88 -18.05
CA ILE A 10 8.63 25.27 -17.89
C ILE A 10 7.27 25.47 -18.59
N PHE A 11 7.12 25.02 -19.84
CA PHE A 11 5.84 25.10 -20.55
C PHE A 11 4.74 24.30 -19.84
N TYR A 12 5.07 23.12 -19.31
CA TYR A 12 4.13 22.33 -18.49
C TYR A 12 3.64 23.10 -17.27
N TRP A 13 4.55 23.73 -16.51
CA TRP A 13 4.19 24.53 -15.34
C TRP A 13 3.39 25.76 -15.69
N ILE A 14 3.71 26.46 -16.79
CA ILE A 14 2.91 27.60 -17.31
C ILE A 14 1.48 27.11 -17.61
N GLY A 15 1.33 25.99 -18.29
CA GLY A 15 0.02 25.41 -18.61
C GLY A 15 -0.78 24.98 -17.38
N LEU A 16 -0.13 24.67 -16.27
CA LEU A 16 -0.77 24.30 -15.01
C LEU A 16 -1.17 25.51 -14.13
N ILE A 17 -0.74 26.73 -14.46
CA ILE A 17 -1.07 27.92 -13.65
C ILE A 17 -2.58 28.04 -13.34
N PRO A 18 -3.51 27.89 -14.30
CA PRO A 18 -4.94 27.99 -14.00
C PRO A 18 -5.41 26.95 -12.99
N VAL A 19 -4.90 25.70 -13.11
CA VAL A 19 -5.23 24.60 -12.18
C VAL A 19 -4.67 24.88 -10.79
N ILE A 20 -3.44 25.40 -10.72
CA ILE A 20 -2.80 25.77 -9.46
C ILE A 20 -3.58 26.88 -8.76
N LEU A 21 -3.99 27.91 -9.49
CA LEU A 21 -4.78 29.02 -8.95
C LEU A 21 -6.15 28.54 -8.46
N TYR A 22 -6.82 27.67 -9.22
CA TYR A 22 -8.06 27.04 -8.80
C TYR A 22 -7.90 26.25 -7.50
N ARG A 23 -6.88 25.40 -7.42
CA ARG A 23 -6.62 24.59 -6.22
C ARG A 23 -6.20 25.43 -5.01
N LEU A 24 -5.45 26.52 -5.23
CA LEU A 24 -5.12 27.46 -4.16
C LEU A 24 -6.34 28.14 -3.56
N ALA A 25 -7.39 28.36 -4.37
CA ALA A 25 -8.62 29.00 -3.94
C ALA A 25 -9.63 28.03 -3.28
N PHE A 26 -9.61 26.74 -3.65
CA PHE A 26 -10.71 25.81 -3.33
C PHE A 26 -10.25 24.49 -2.67
N GLU A 27 -8.94 24.20 -2.57
CA GLU A 27 -8.44 22.95 -1.97
C GLU A 27 -7.68 23.24 -0.68
N ASP A 28 -8.22 22.77 0.44
CA ASP A 28 -7.58 22.91 1.74
C ASP A 28 -6.18 22.26 1.78
N GLY A 29 -5.21 22.95 2.37
CA GLY A 29 -3.83 22.44 2.50
C GLY A 29 -2.98 22.52 1.22
N PHE A 30 -3.54 22.89 0.06
CA PHE A 30 -2.79 23.00 -1.19
C PHE A 30 -1.72 24.10 -1.15
N TYR A 31 -1.99 25.21 -0.45
CA TYR A 31 -1.02 26.28 -0.23
C TYR A 31 0.25 25.77 0.50
N GLU A 32 0.09 25.03 1.60
CA GLU A 32 1.21 24.47 2.34
C GLU A 32 2.00 23.45 1.50
N ARG A 33 1.31 22.67 0.68
CA ARG A 33 1.95 21.76 -0.27
C ARG A 33 2.87 22.49 -1.23
N ILE A 34 2.36 23.53 -1.92
CA ILE A 34 3.16 24.34 -2.86
C ILE A 34 4.33 25.02 -2.15
N LYS A 35 4.10 25.58 -0.98
CA LYS A 35 5.10 26.24 -0.15
C LYS A 35 6.24 25.29 0.21
N GLN A 36 5.94 24.10 0.69
CA GLN A 36 6.96 23.07 1.01
C GLN A 36 7.69 22.60 -0.24
N SER A 37 6.96 22.31 -1.33
CA SER A 37 7.57 21.93 -2.62
C SER A 37 8.45 23.02 -3.24
N ALA A 38 8.29 24.27 -2.80
CA ALA A 38 9.15 25.41 -3.14
C ALA A 38 10.31 25.63 -2.11
N GLY A 39 10.45 24.72 -1.13
CA GLY A 39 11.53 24.73 -0.17
C GLY A 39 11.31 25.65 1.05
N TYR A 40 10.05 25.93 1.39
CA TYR A 40 9.71 26.59 2.66
C TYR A 40 9.29 25.52 3.69
N MET A 41 10.27 25.01 4.41
CA MET A 41 10.06 23.91 5.36
C MET A 41 9.52 24.41 6.70
N PRO A 42 8.71 23.58 7.42
CA PRO A 42 8.26 23.89 8.76
C PRO A 42 9.44 24.08 9.73
N ALA A 43 9.39 25.09 10.59
CA ALA A 43 10.44 25.35 11.58
C ALA A 43 10.67 24.18 12.54
N SER A 44 9.63 23.41 12.85
CA SER A 44 9.71 22.18 13.65
C SER A 44 10.57 21.11 12.99
N LEU A 45 10.49 20.95 11.66
CA LEU A 45 11.34 20.04 10.92
C LEU A 45 12.78 20.54 10.90
N LEU A 46 13.00 21.83 10.56
CA LEU A 46 14.34 22.41 10.49
C LEU A 46 15.11 22.20 11.81
N LYS A 47 14.45 22.42 12.95
CA LYS A 47 15.01 22.16 14.27
C LYS A 47 15.39 20.69 14.52
N LYS A 48 14.59 19.74 13.97
CA LYS A 48 14.85 18.31 14.14
C LYS A 48 16.03 17.81 13.30
N ILE A 49 16.27 18.40 12.12
CA ILE A 49 17.33 17.98 11.19
C ILE A 49 18.63 18.76 11.39
N GLU A 50 18.61 19.88 12.13
CA GLU A 50 19.78 20.73 12.35
C GLU A 50 20.93 19.95 12.99
N GLY A 51 22.10 19.94 12.32
CA GLY A 51 23.29 19.23 12.78
C GLY A 51 23.21 17.70 12.77
N ARG A 52 22.11 17.12 12.29
CA ARG A 52 21.90 15.68 12.23
C ARG A 52 22.00 15.15 10.80
N ARG A 53 22.30 13.86 10.68
CA ARG A 53 22.40 13.15 9.40
C ARG A 53 21.02 12.67 8.96
N ALA A 54 20.56 13.12 7.81
CA ALA A 54 19.23 12.78 7.31
C ALA A 54 19.30 11.66 6.26
N ILE A 55 18.45 10.65 6.38
CA ILE A 55 18.13 9.69 5.33
C ILE A 55 16.79 10.14 4.74
N TRP A 56 16.79 10.47 3.45
CA TRP A 56 15.58 10.93 2.77
C TRP A 56 14.92 9.80 2.00
N ILE A 57 13.68 9.46 2.34
CA ILE A 57 12.88 8.43 1.67
C ILE A 57 11.75 9.11 0.90
N HIS A 58 11.65 8.84 -0.40
CA HIS A 58 10.58 9.37 -1.25
C HIS A 58 9.59 8.28 -1.65
N ALA A 59 8.30 8.48 -1.33
CA ALA A 59 7.19 7.61 -1.66
C ALA A 59 6.01 8.44 -2.18
N ALA A 60 5.65 8.33 -3.44
CA ALA A 60 4.71 9.25 -4.11
C ALA A 60 3.25 8.99 -3.76
N SER A 61 2.85 7.73 -3.63
CA SER A 61 1.46 7.29 -3.47
C SER A 61 1.17 6.69 -2.09
N VAL A 62 -0.12 6.62 -1.73
CA VAL A 62 -0.57 5.96 -0.49
C VAL A 62 -0.07 4.51 -0.41
N GLY A 63 -0.12 3.76 -1.53
CA GLY A 63 0.35 2.38 -1.57
C GLY A 63 1.85 2.23 -1.30
N GLU A 64 2.66 3.16 -1.84
CA GLU A 64 4.10 3.21 -1.57
C GLU A 64 4.39 3.59 -0.12
N ILE A 65 3.65 4.55 0.44
CA ILE A 65 3.80 4.98 1.84
C ILE A 65 3.52 3.81 2.78
N VAL A 66 2.46 3.04 2.52
CA VAL A 66 2.16 1.84 3.29
C VAL A 66 3.30 0.83 3.20
N ALA A 67 3.84 0.57 2.00
CA ALA A 67 5.00 -0.31 1.81
C ALA A 67 6.28 0.22 2.46
N THR A 68 6.40 1.54 2.66
CA THR A 68 7.58 2.21 3.24
C THR A 68 7.60 2.14 4.78
N SER A 69 6.44 1.99 5.43
CA SER A 69 6.38 1.98 6.91
C SER A 69 7.32 0.95 7.55
N PRO A 70 7.39 -0.33 7.13
CA PRO A 70 8.37 -1.29 7.67
C PRO A 70 9.82 -0.86 7.42
N LEU A 71 10.11 -0.25 6.26
CA LEU A 71 11.45 0.23 5.93
C LEU A 71 11.91 1.33 6.87
N VAL A 72 11.05 2.31 7.17
CA VAL A 72 11.39 3.40 8.12
C VAL A 72 11.71 2.82 9.50
N LYS A 73 10.92 1.87 9.98
CA LYS A 73 11.16 1.19 11.27
C LYS A 73 12.52 0.47 11.28
N GLU A 74 12.82 -0.29 10.22
CA GLU A 74 14.08 -1.03 10.15
C GLU A 74 15.28 -0.08 9.99
N VAL A 75 15.16 0.98 9.18
CA VAL A 75 16.18 2.03 9.05
C VAL A 75 16.44 2.73 10.39
N LYS A 76 15.39 3.06 11.15
CA LYS A 76 15.55 3.66 12.49
C LYS A 76 16.18 2.72 13.51
N LYS A 77 15.89 1.43 13.43
CA LYS A 77 16.49 0.40 14.27
C LYS A 77 17.97 0.21 13.95
N GLU A 78 18.31 0.20 12.66
CA GLU A 78 19.69 -0.02 12.20
C GLU A 78 20.58 1.22 12.34
N PHE A 79 19.99 2.40 12.13
CA PHE A 79 20.67 3.70 12.18
C PHE A 79 19.95 4.66 13.12
N PRO A 80 20.00 4.43 14.45
CA PRO A 80 19.19 5.18 15.43
C PRO A 80 19.53 6.66 15.49
N GLU A 81 20.77 7.04 15.17
CA GLU A 81 21.23 8.44 15.16
C GLU A 81 20.77 9.23 13.93
N ALA A 82 20.43 8.53 12.84
CA ALA A 82 19.97 9.17 11.62
C ALA A 82 18.54 9.71 11.77
N VAL A 83 18.30 10.89 11.20
CA VAL A 83 16.96 11.45 11.03
C VAL A 83 16.34 10.87 9.77
N VAL A 84 15.11 10.38 9.82
CA VAL A 84 14.38 9.95 8.64
C VAL A 84 13.41 11.05 8.21
N VAL A 85 13.59 11.53 6.97
CA VAL A 85 12.66 12.45 6.32
C VAL A 85 11.95 11.72 5.22
N VAL A 86 10.60 11.68 5.28
CA VAL A 86 9.77 11.04 4.24
C VAL A 86 9.12 12.12 3.39
N SER A 87 9.23 12.01 2.07
CA SER A 87 8.53 12.92 1.17
C SER A 87 7.45 12.21 0.35
N VAL A 88 6.37 12.94 0.09
CA VAL A 88 5.16 12.46 -0.58
C VAL A 88 4.72 13.44 -1.66
N VAL A 89 3.87 12.99 -2.60
CA VAL A 89 3.37 13.88 -3.67
C VAL A 89 1.95 14.37 -3.39
N THR A 90 1.09 13.57 -2.72
CA THR A 90 -0.34 13.86 -2.56
C THR A 90 -0.71 14.25 -1.12
N ALA A 91 -1.77 15.07 -0.94
CA ALA A 91 -2.28 15.42 0.38
C ALA A 91 -2.77 14.19 1.16
N THR A 92 -3.45 13.25 0.49
CA THR A 92 -3.87 11.98 1.08
C THR A 92 -2.67 11.13 1.51
N GLY A 93 -1.60 11.10 0.70
CA GLY A 93 -0.33 10.47 1.06
C GLY A 93 0.31 11.11 2.29
N HIS A 94 0.30 12.44 2.37
CA HIS A 94 0.85 13.18 3.50
C HIS A 94 0.11 12.85 4.81
N ALA A 95 -1.22 12.89 4.78
CA ALA A 95 -2.03 12.51 5.93
C ALA A 95 -1.82 11.04 6.34
N MET A 96 -1.72 10.13 5.36
CA MET A 96 -1.44 8.72 5.62
C MET A 96 -0.05 8.52 6.24
N ALA A 97 0.99 9.18 5.72
CA ALA A 97 2.34 9.08 6.24
C ALA A 97 2.43 9.51 7.70
N HIS A 98 1.77 10.62 8.07
CA HIS A 98 1.69 11.06 9.48
C HIS A 98 1.03 10.02 10.40
N ARG A 99 0.06 9.27 9.88
CA ARG A 99 -0.68 8.28 10.65
C ARG A 99 0.12 6.98 10.85
N ILE A 100 0.86 6.51 9.82
CA ILE A 100 1.44 5.16 9.83
C ILE A 100 2.97 5.12 9.90
N ILE A 101 3.64 6.27 9.83
CA ILE A 101 5.10 6.39 9.96
C ILE A 101 5.46 7.41 11.05
N PRO A 102 5.05 7.16 12.31
CA PRO A 102 5.34 8.08 13.42
C PRO A 102 6.84 8.16 13.75
N GLU A 103 7.63 7.18 13.30
CA GLU A 103 9.09 7.13 13.49
C GLU A 103 9.84 8.13 12.62
N ALA A 104 9.23 8.68 11.56
CA ALA A 104 9.84 9.72 10.73
C ALA A 104 9.86 11.07 11.47
N GLU A 105 11.02 11.70 11.54
CA GLU A 105 11.15 13.02 12.15
C GLU A 105 10.53 14.14 11.31
N GLY A 106 10.39 13.91 10.00
CA GLY A 106 9.74 14.84 9.10
C GLY A 106 8.98 14.16 7.96
N ILE A 107 7.79 14.68 7.70
CA ILE A 107 7.00 14.31 6.52
C ILE A 107 6.80 15.59 5.73
N ILE A 108 7.20 15.60 4.47
CA ILE A 108 7.21 16.78 3.60
C ILE A 108 6.59 16.46 2.24
N PHE A 109 6.23 17.49 1.52
CA PHE A 109 5.93 17.35 0.10
C PHE A 109 7.21 17.34 -0.73
N PHE A 110 7.25 16.46 -1.74
CA PHE A 110 8.37 16.37 -2.67
C PHE A 110 8.56 17.69 -3.44
N PRO A 111 9.82 18.11 -3.71
CA PRO A 111 10.09 19.31 -4.49
C PRO A 111 9.49 19.23 -5.88
N LEU A 112 9.12 20.39 -6.41
CA LEU A 112 8.92 20.50 -7.86
C LEU A 112 10.27 20.21 -8.52
N ASP A 113 10.28 19.36 -9.57
CA ASP A 113 11.53 18.92 -10.23
C ASP A 113 12.20 20.05 -11.05
N LEU A 114 12.29 21.24 -10.47
CA LEU A 114 12.98 22.39 -11.00
C LEU A 114 14.40 22.48 -10.40
N PRO A 115 15.45 22.69 -11.20
CA PRO A 115 16.83 22.61 -10.74
C PRO A 115 17.12 23.47 -9.51
N TYR A 116 16.61 24.69 -9.49
CA TYR A 116 16.82 25.61 -8.36
C TYR A 116 16.13 25.12 -7.08
N LEU A 117 14.87 24.69 -7.16
CA LEU A 117 14.09 24.23 -6.01
C LEU A 117 14.64 22.92 -5.45
N THR A 118 14.99 21.99 -6.32
CA THR A 118 15.61 20.73 -5.92
C THR A 118 16.91 20.97 -5.16
N ARG A 119 17.81 21.81 -5.72
CA ARG A 119 19.07 22.14 -5.03
C ARG A 119 18.83 22.82 -3.67
N LYS A 120 17.89 23.78 -3.61
CA LYS A 120 17.53 24.46 -2.37
C LYS A 120 17.11 23.47 -1.29
N ILE A 121 16.24 22.51 -1.62
CA ILE A 121 15.71 21.53 -0.66
C ILE A 121 16.80 20.54 -0.24
N LEU A 122 17.62 20.07 -1.18
CA LEU A 122 18.78 19.23 -0.84
C LEU A 122 19.75 19.92 0.12
N HIS A 123 20.01 21.23 -0.06
CA HIS A 123 20.84 22.00 0.84
C HIS A 123 20.19 22.27 2.21
N ILE A 124 18.85 22.27 2.30
CA ILE A 124 18.13 22.39 3.56
C ILE A 124 18.19 21.07 4.33
N ILE A 125 17.85 19.95 3.68
CA ILE A 125 17.75 18.63 4.32
C ILE A 125 19.14 18.03 4.55
N LYS A 126 20.08 18.24 3.62
CA LYS A 126 21.46 17.69 3.61
C LYS A 126 21.47 16.17 3.82
N PRO A 127 20.74 15.41 2.98
CA PRO A 127 20.64 13.99 3.17
C PRO A 127 21.99 13.29 2.91
N ILE A 128 22.31 12.31 3.75
CA ILE A 128 23.46 11.41 3.55
C ILE A 128 23.16 10.29 2.56
N ALA A 129 21.89 9.99 2.32
CA ALA A 129 21.40 9.11 1.26
C ALA A 129 19.94 9.44 0.92
N ILE A 130 19.57 9.10 -0.31
CA ILE A 130 18.19 9.22 -0.81
C ILE A 130 17.71 7.83 -1.23
N LEU A 131 16.55 7.41 -0.71
CA LEU A 131 15.87 6.19 -1.08
C LEU A 131 14.62 6.52 -1.89
N LEU A 132 14.55 6.05 -3.12
CA LEU A 132 13.40 6.23 -4.01
C LEU A 132 12.56 4.94 -3.99
N VAL A 133 11.32 5.04 -3.57
CA VAL A 133 10.41 3.88 -3.51
C VAL A 133 9.77 3.67 -4.87
N GLU A 134 9.76 2.43 -5.34
CA GLU A 134 9.22 1.99 -6.63
C GLU A 134 9.91 2.70 -7.84
N THR A 135 9.16 3.48 -8.64
CA THR A 135 9.66 4.00 -9.94
C THR A 135 9.67 5.53 -9.97
N GLU A 136 10.04 6.17 -8.89
CA GLU A 136 10.06 7.64 -8.79
C GLU A 136 11.36 8.24 -9.37
N ILE A 137 11.49 8.17 -10.70
CA ILE A 137 12.67 8.65 -11.46
C ILE A 137 12.44 10.10 -11.89
N TRP A 138 12.90 11.06 -11.08
CA TRP A 138 12.78 12.50 -11.34
C TRP A 138 14.10 13.05 -11.90
N PRO A 139 14.15 13.51 -13.18
CA PRO A 139 15.40 13.79 -13.87
C PRO A 139 16.30 14.82 -13.18
N ASN A 140 15.76 16.01 -12.84
CA ASN A 140 16.56 17.04 -12.19
C ASN A 140 16.96 16.66 -10.78
N PHE A 141 16.05 16.01 -10.04
CA PHE A 141 16.33 15.55 -8.69
C PHE A 141 17.52 14.60 -8.65
N LEU A 142 17.52 13.58 -9.50
CA LEU A 142 18.61 12.62 -9.64
C LEU A 142 19.93 13.28 -10.04
N ARG A 143 19.88 14.13 -11.07
CA ARG A 143 21.08 14.83 -11.57
C ARG A 143 21.70 15.72 -10.50
N ILE A 144 20.88 16.43 -9.73
CA ILE A 144 21.38 17.33 -8.70
C ILE A 144 21.90 16.54 -7.50
N ALA A 145 21.20 15.49 -7.05
CA ALA A 145 21.70 14.60 -6.02
C ALA A 145 23.08 14.04 -6.38
N GLN A 146 23.27 13.60 -7.63
CA GLN A 146 24.57 13.15 -8.13
C GLN A 146 25.63 14.28 -8.11
N SER A 147 25.26 15.51 -8.53
CA SER A 147 26.20 16.65 -8.51
C SER A 147 26.61 17.10 -7.12
N GLU A 148 25.78 16.81 -6.12
CA GLU A 148 26.05 17.08 -4.69
C GLU A 148 26.72 15.86 -3.99
N ASN A 149 27.07 14.81 -4.75
CA ASN A 149 27.64 13.55 -4.25
C ASN A 149 26.76 12.85 -3.21
N ILE A 150 25.45 12.96 -3.33
CA ILE A 150 24.50 12.29 -2.45
C ILE A 150 24.15 10.93 -3.07
N PRO A 151 24.46 9.80 -2.44
CA PRO A 151 24.13 8.48 -2.95
C PRO A 151 22.62 8.27 -3.03
N VAL A 152 22.16 7.74 -4.18
CA VAL A 152 20.75 7.45 -4.42
C VAL A 152 20.57 5.95 -4.60
N MET A 153 19.56 5.40 -3.93
CA MET A 153 19.19 4.00 -3.99
C MET A 153 17.71 3.86 -4.33
N MET A 154 17.37 2.99 -5.28
CA MET A 154 15.99 2.59 -5.53
C MET A 154 15.65 1.42 -4.63
N VAL A 155 14.54 1.52 -3.88
CA VAL A 155 14.04 0.48 -2.98
C VAL A 155 12.65 0.02 -3.43
N ASN A 156 12.34 -1.25 -3.24
CA ASN A 156 11.07 -1.82 -3.71
C ASN A 156 10.82 -1.55 -5.20
N GLY A 157 11.88 -1.54 -6.01
CA GLY A 157 11.85 -1.12 -7.41
C GLY A 157 10.93 -2.00 -8.26
N ARG A 158 10.07 -1.35 -9.06
CA ARG A 158 9.09 -2.02 -9.92
C ARG A 158 9.00 -1.32 -11.26
N ILE A 159 9.14 -2.07 -12.34
CA ILE A 159 9.02 -1.54 -13.70
C ILE A 159 7.92 -2.28 -14.46
N SER A 160 6.76 -1.64 -14.59
CA SER A 160 5.66 -2.23 -15.37
C SER A 160 5.97 -2.27 -16.87
N ASP A 161 5.35 -3.21 -17.60
CA ASP A 161 5.45 -3.30 -19.07
C ASP A 161 5.12 -1.98 -19.77
N ARG A 162 4.16 -1.23 -19.24
CA ARG A 162 3.78 0.09 -19.77
C ARG A 162 4.88 1.12 -19.56
N SER A 163 5.49 1.14 -18.38
CA SER A 163 6.62 2.03 -18.05
C SER A 163 7.83 1.66 -18.88
N MET A 164 8.13 0.36 -19.00
CA MET A 164 9.20 -0.16 -19.84
C MET A 164 9.09 0.34 -21.29
N LYS A 165 7.90 0.24 -21.91
CA LYS A 165 7.67 0.76 -23.27
C LYS A 165 7.93 2.26 -23.36
N ARG A 166 7.44 3.07 -22.41
CA ARG A 166 7.64 4.53 -22.40
C ARG A 166 9.10 4.91 -22.25
N TYR A 167 9.82 4.31 -21.32
CA TYR A 167 11.23 4.58 -21.09
C TYR A 167 12.11 4.19 -22.28
N LYS A 168 11.74 3.16 -23.05
CA LYS A 168 12.44 2.79 -24.30
C LYS A 168 12.39 3.89 -25.35
N TYR A 169 11.32 4.67 -25.46
CA TYR A 169 11.24 5.78 -26.42
C TYR A 169 12.25 6.89 -26.13
N ILE A 170 12.67 7.05 -24.87
CA ILE A 170 13.66 8.03 -24.43
C ILE A 170 14.90 7.33 -23.87
N SER A 171 15.28 6.19 -24.43
CA SER A 171 16.29 5.27 -23.87
C SER A 171 17.62 5.93 -23.50
N ALA A 172 18.16 6.81 -24.34
CA ALA A 172 19.40 7.52 -24.04
C ALA A 172 19.28 8.41 -22.81
N PHE A 173 18.13 9.09 -22.63
CA PHE A 173 17.86 9.92 -21.48
C PHE A 173 17.62 9.09 -20.23
N THR A 174 16.84 8.00 -20.35
CA THR A 174 16.61 7.05 -19.26
C THR A 174 17.94 6.48 -18.76
N LYS A 175 18.80 6.03 -19.67
CA LYS A 175 20.13 5.51 -19.31
C LYS A 175 21.01 6.55 -18.59
N GLU A 176 20.92 7.81 -19.00
CA GLU A 176 21.63 8.92 -18.35
C GLU A 176 21.10 9.14 -16.92
N MET A 177 19.77 9.14 -16.71
CA MET A 177 19.15 9.26 -15.38
C MET A 177 19.52 8.09 -14.47
N LEU A 178 19.44 6.86 -14.95
CA LEU A 178 19.73 5.66 -14.16
C LEU A 178 21.18 5.61 -13.66
N ARG A 179 22.12 6.25 -14.33
CA ARG A 179 23.52 6.37 -13.87
C ARG A 179 23.67 7.16 -12.57
N SER A 180 22.65 7.96 -12.20
CA SER A 180 22.63 8.71 -10.95
C SER A 180 22.13 7.87 -9.77
N ILE A 181 21.68 6.64 -10.00
CA ILE A 181 21.25 5.70 -8.98
C ILE A 181 22.34 4.64 -8.81
N GLU A 182 22.82 4.46 -7.61
CA GLU A 182 23.95 3.60 -7.31
C GLU A 182 23.56 2.18 -6.91
N ARG A 183 22.30 1.97 -6.50
CA ARG A 183 21.77 0.67 -6.10
C ARG A 183 20.30 0.54 -6.51
N PHE A 184 19.95 -0.60 -7.09
CA PHE A 184 18.59 -0.92 -7.53
C PHE A 184 18.12 -2.17 -6.80
N CYS A 185 17.29 -1.99 -5.77
CA CYS A 185 16.68 -3.08 -5.02
C CYS A 185 15.30 -3.38 -5.59
N MET A 186 15.22 -4.42 -6.41
CA MET A 186 14.03 -4.73 -7.22
C MET A 186 13.11 -5.73 -6.54
N GLN A 187 11.79 -5.61 -6.80
CA GLN A 187 10.78 -6.51 -6.21
C GLN A 187 10.90 -7.94 -6.75
N SER A 188 11.28 -8.11 -8.02
CA SER A 188 11.33 -9.40 -8.68
C SER A 188 12.46 -9.49 -9.70
N LYS A 189 12.77 -10.73 -10.14
CA LYS A 189 13.69 -10.97 -11.26
C LYS A 189 13.20 -10.33 -12.57
N PHE A 190 11.89 -10.21 -12.74
CA PHE A 190 11.28 -9.58 -13.89
C PHE A 190 11.56 -8.07 -13.90
N ASP A 191 11.37 -7.39 -12.76
CA ASP A 191 11.69 -5.98 -12.61
C ASP A 191 13.20 -5.72 -12.76
N ALA A 192 14.04 -6.63 -12.24
CA ALA A 192 15.50 -6.57 -12.41
C ALA A 192 15.90 -6.64 -13.88
N ALA A 193 15.31 -7.55 -14.65
CA ALA A 193 15.55 -7.63 -16.09
C ALA A 193 15.08 -6.36 -16.83
N HIS A 194 13.97 -5.79 -16.44
CA HIS A 194 13.46 -4.56 -17.04
C HIS A 194 14.38 -3.36 -16.79
N ILE A 195 14.85 -3.15 -15.56
CA ILE A 195 15.70 -2.00 -15.25
C ILE A 195 17.10 -2.15 -15.90
N GLU A 196 17.60 -3.38 -16.02
CA GLU A 196 18.84 -3.69 -16.75
C GLU A 196 18.73 -3.33 -18.24
N VAL A 197 17.62 -3.72 -18.89
CA VAL A 197 17.34 -3.35 -20.30
C VAL A 197 17.22 -1.82 -20.47
N LEU A 198 16.75 -1.09 -19.46
CA LEU A 198 16.71 0.37 -19.48
C LEU A 198 18.08 1.02 -19.26
N GLY A 199 19.10 0.27 -18.85
CA GLY A 199 20.48 0.70 -18.80
C GLY A 199 21.12 0.79 -17.42
N ALA A 200 20.49 0.26 -16.38
CA ALA A 200 21.15 0.02 -15.11
C ALA A 200 22.24 -1.06 -15.28
N LYS A 201 23.31 -0.97 -14.49
CA LYS A 201 24.36 -1.99 -14.52
C LYS A 201 23.93 -3.20 -13.70
N THR A 202 24.15 -4.40 -14.22
CA THR A 202 23.84 -5.67 -13.54
C THR A 202 24.46 -5.73 -12.14
N SER A 203 25.70 -5.22 -11.96
CA SER A 203 26.40 -5.16 -10.66
C SER A 203 25.69 -4.33 -9.59
N ASP A 204 24.83 -3.40 -10.00
CA ASP A 204 24.16 -2.44 -9.13
C ASP A 204 22.71 -2.88 -8.84
N ILE A 205 22.29 -4.06 -9.37
CA ILE A 205 20.93 -4.58 -9.24
C ILE A 205 20.91 -5.77 -8.28
N THR A 206 20.03 -5.70 -7.26
CA THR A 206 19.75 -6.79 -6.31
C THR A 206 18.25 -7.05 -6.26
N VAL A 207 17.83 -8.31 -6.31
CA VAL A 207 16.43 -8.69 -6.08
C VAL A 207 16.20 -8.84 -4.59
N THR A 208 15.60 -7.84 -3.97
CA THR A 208 15.34 -7.79 -2.52
C THR A 208 13.95 -8.29 -2.15
N GLY A 209 13.03 -8.37 -3.12
CA GLY A 209 11.63 -8.75 -2.88
C GLY A 209 10.72 -7.55 -2.65
N ASN A 210 9.44 -7.83 -2.41
CA ASN A 210 8.41 -6.79 -2.26
C ASN A 210 8.13 -6.51 -0.79
N MET A 211 8.40 -5.26 -0.35
CA MET A 211 8.21 -4.81 1.03
C MET A 211 6.76 -4.87 1.52
N LYS A 212 5.78 -5.03 0.62
CA LYS A 212 4.36 -5.22 1.01
C LYS A 212 4.14 -6.48 1.83
N TYR A 213 4.99 -7.50 1.69
CA TYR A 213 4.93 -8.72 2.50
C TYR A 213 5.49 -8.54 3.92
N ASP A 214 6.26 -7.48 4.15
CA ASP A 214 6.88 -7.18 5.46
C ASP A 214 5.99 -6.31 6.36
N GLN A 215 4.80 -5.95 5.88
CA GLN A 215 3.86 -5.20 6.70
C GLN A 215 3.55 -5.95 7.99
N THR A 216 3.48 -5.21 9.08
CA THR A 216 3.01 -5.75 10.36
C THR A 216 1.49 -5.82 10.29
N TYR A 217 0.98 -7.00 10.04
CA TYR A 217 -0.45 -7.27 10.19
C TYR A 217 -0.78 -7.50 11.67
N ALA A 218 -1.99 -7.12 12.06
CA ALA A 218 -2.45 -7.32 13.43
C ALA A 218 -2.39 -8.81 13.77
N THR A 219 -1.61 -9.17 14.77
CA THR A 219 -1.69 -10.50 15.39
C THR A 219 -2.78 -10.47 16.42
N VAL A 220 -3.72 -11.40 16.32
CA VAL A 220 -4.85 -11.52 17.26
C VAL A 220 -4.62 -12.77 18.10
N SER A 221 -4.54 -12.61 19.43
CA SER A 221 -4.41 -13.74 20.34
C SER A 221 -5.70 -14.58 20.36
N ALA A 222 -5.63 -15.80 20.91
CA ALA A 222 -6.81 -16.63 21.03
C ALA A 222 -7.87 -15.99 21.96
N GLU A 223 -7.44 -15.34 23.03
CA GLU A 223 -8.30 -14.62 23.97
C GLU A 223 -8.96 -13.40 23.31
N GLU A 224 -8.18 -12.62 22.56
CA GLU A 224 -8.71 -11.47 21.81
C GLU A 224 -9.70 -11.93 20.74
N LYS A 225 -9.38 -13.02 20.02
CA LYS A 225 -10.29 -13.60 19.04
C LYS A 225 -11.62 -14.02 19.67
N GLN A 226 -11.59 -14.66 20.82
CA GLN A 226 -12.78 -15.08 21.54
C GLN A 226 -13.60 -13.85 22.00
N SER A 227 -12.95 -12.83 22.56
CA SER A 227 -13.61 -11.57 22.94
C SER A 227 -14.28 -10.87 21.75
N LEU A 228 -13.62 -10.84 20.59
CA LEU A 228 -14.20 -10.26 19.36
C LEU A 228 -15.40 -11.09 18.87
N LEU A 229 -15.34 -12.42 18.91
CA LEU A 229 -16.48 -13.28 18.54
C LEU A 229 -17.69 -13.01 19.42
N GLU A 230 -17.49 -12.82 20.72
CA GLU A 230 -18.55 -12.46 21.67
C GLU A 230 -19.10 -11.05 21.41
N GLU A 231 -18.20 -10.05 21.21
CA GLU A 231 -18.59 -8.68 20.92
C GLU A 231 -19.45 -8.57 19.65
N PHE A 232 -19.07 -9.30 18.60
CA PHE A 232 -19.79 -9.29 17.32
C PHE A 232 -20.96 -10.28 17.26
N GLY A 233 -21.23 -11.04 18.31
CA GLY A 233 -22.30 -12.04 18.33
C GLY A 233 -22.11 -13.17 17.33
N PHE A 234 -20.86 -13.46 16.98
CA PHE A 234 -20.56 -14.43 15.93
C PHE A 234 -20.40 -15.86 16.45
N GLY A 235 -20.56 -16.17 17.66
CA GLY A 235 -20.54 -17.52 18.21
C GLY A 235 -19.42 -18.44 17.66
N ASN A 236 -19.34 -19.63 18.23
CA ASN A 236 -18.40 -20.65 17.76
C ASN A 236 -19.12 -21.68 16.87
N ASN A 237 -18.42 -22.23 15.86
CA ASN A 237 -18.89 -23.33 14.98
C ASN A 237 -19.87 -22.96 13.85
N HIS A 238 -19.95 -21.67 13.46
CA HIS A 238 -20.73 -21.25 12.29
C HIS A 238 -19.81 -20.70 11.22
N PRO A 239 -20.17 -20.77 9.92
CA PRO A 239 -19.42 -20.08 8.90
C PRO A 239 -19.46 -18.57 9.11
N ILE A 240 -18.28 -17.96 9.21
CA ILE A 240 -18.12 -16.51 9.26
C ILE A 240 -17.54 -16.05 7.95
N ILE A 241 -18.30 -15.24 7.22
CA ILE A 241 -17.88 -14.64 5.95
C ILE A 241 -17.53 -13.19 6.21
N ILE A 242 -16.37 -12.75 5.73
CA ILE A 242 -15.98 -11.34 5.82
C ILE A 242 -15.80 -10.79 4.42
N ALA A 243 -16.60 -9.78 4.07
CA ALA A 243 -16.49 -9.03 2.82
C ALA A 243 -15.83 -7.68 3.10
N GLY A 244 -14.51 -7.60 2.88
CA GLY A 244 -13.73 -6.42 3.23
C GLY A 244 -13.55 -5.44 2.07
N SER A 245 -13.61 -4.13 2.34
CA SER A 245 -13.38 -3.05 1.39
C SER A 245 -14.31 -3.11 0.17
N THR A 246 -15.61 -3.33 0.39
CA THR A 246 -16.61 -3.44 -0.67
C THR A 246 -16.95 -2.08 -1.30
N HIS A 247 -17.42 -2.13 -2.52
CA HIS A 247 -17.89 -0.97 -3.27
C HIS A 247 -19.34 -1.16 -3.72
N LYS A 248 -19.98 -0.04 -4.07
CA LYS A 248 -21.32 -0.05 -4.64
C LYS A 248 -21.38 -0.96 -5.86
N GLY A 249 -22.36 -1.87 -5.90
CA GLY A 249 -22.53 -2.89 -6.92
C GLY A 249 -21.95 -4.26 -6.56
N GLU A 250 -21.20 -4.36 -5.45
CA GLU A 250 -20.71 -5.63 -4.91
C GLU A 250 -21.57 -6.11 -3.74
N GLU A 251 -22.07 -5.17 -2.92
CA GLU A 251 -22.84 -5.48 -1.72
C GLU A 251 -24.13 -6.24 -2.03
N GLU A 252 -24.79 -5.92 -3.15
CA GLU A 252 -25.98 -6.65 -3.65
C GLU A 252 -25.65 -8.13 -3.89
N THR A 253 -24.56 -8.38 -4.62
CA THR A 253 -24.09 -9.73 -4.91
C THR A 253 -23.70 -10.51 -3.65
N ILE A 254 -23.08 -9.82 -2.68
CA ILE A 254 -22.68 -10.42 -1.40
C ILE A 254 -23.94 -10.80 -0.60
N PHE A 255 -24.95 -9.95 -0.53
CA PHE A 255 -26.18 -10.25 0.19
C PHE A 255 -26.99 -11.38 -0.46
N GLU A 256 -27.06 -11.43 -1.80
CA GLU A 256 -27.66 -12.55 -2.54
C GLU A 256 -26.94 -13.87 -2.23
N THR A 257 -25.62 -13.86 -2.26
CA THR A 257 -24.79 -15.00 -1.88
C THR A 257 -25.06 -15.41 -0.43
N PHE A 258 -25.07 -14.47 0.50
CA PHE A 258 -25.26 -14.76 1.91
C PHE A 258 -26.66 -15.33 2.21
N LYS A 259 -27.72 -14.86 1.54
CA LYS A 259 -29.07 -15.47 1.62
C LYS A 259 -29.05 -16.96 1.24
N GLN A 260 -28.30 -17.33 0.19
CA GLN A 260 -28.19 -18.74 -0.18
C GLN A 260 -27.37 -19.54 0.84
N VAL A 261 -26.34 -18.95 1.42
CA VAL A 261 -25.57 -19.57 2.52
C VAL A 261 -26.47 -19.82 3.73
N LEU A 262 -27.34 -18.89 4.10
CA LEU A 262 -28.27 -19.06 5.23
C LEU A 262 -29.29 -20.20 5.04
N GLN A 263 -29.58 -20.60 3.79
CA GLN A 263 -30.44 -21.76 3.54
C GLN A 263 -29.79 -23.08 3.95
N GLU A 264 -28.45 -23.19 3.81
CA GLU A 264 -27.70 -24.40 4.20
C GLU A 264 -27.09 -24.26 5.62
N TYR A 265 -26.75 -23.03 6.01
CA TYR A 265 -26.12 -22.68 7.29
C TYR A 265 -26.88 -21.54 7.98
N PRO A 266 -28.03 -21.82 8.63
CA PRO A 266 -28.89 -20.77 9.19
C PRO A 266 -28.23 -19.87 10.26
N GLN A 267 -27.14 -20.35 10.85
CA GLN A 267 -26.40 -19.61 11.85
C GLN A 267 -25.14 -18.91 11.29
N ALA A 268 -24.95 -18.91 9.97
CA ALA A 268 -23.83 -18.21 9.36
C ALA A 268 -23.84 -16.70 9.70
N ARG A 269 -22.67 -16.09 9.71
CA ARG A 269 -22.46 -14.67 10.00
C ARG A 269 -21.75 -13.98 8.86
N LEU A 270 -22.14 -12.73 8.60
CA LEU A 270 -21.51 -11.86 7.63
C LEU A 270 -21.03 -10.58 8.30
N LEU A 271 -19.74 -10.28 8.15
CA LEU A 271 -19.20 -8.96 8.37
C LEU A 271 -18.91 -8.32 7.01
N ILE A 272 -19.54 -7.18 6.74
CA ILE A 272 -19.34 -6.42 5.49
C ILE A 272 -18.76 -5.04 5.82
N ALA A 273 -17.64 -4.71 5.19
CA ALA A 273 -16.90 -3.48 5.43
C ALA A 273 -16.83 -2.65 4.14
N PRO A 274 -17.70 -1.65 3.95
CA PRO A 274 -17.63 -0.76 2.80
C PRO A 274 -16.33 0.04 2.83
N ARG A 275 -15.71 0.24 1.66
CA ARG A 275 -14.46 1.02 1.52
C ARG A 275 -14.65 2.46 2.00
N GLU A 276 -15.82 3.01 1.74
CA GLU A 276 -16.24 4.35 2.18
C GLU A 276 -17.12 4.20 3.41
N ILE A 277 -16.55 4.44 4.58
CA ILE A 277 -17.22 4.22 5.88
C ILE A 277 -18.54 4.99 6.03
N TYR A 278 -18.67 6.17 5.42
CA TYR A 278 -19.91 6.97 5.47
C TYR A 278 -21.11 6.26 4.80
N ARG A 279 -20.86 5.19 4.02
CA ARG A 279 -21.90 4.34 3.40
C ARG A 279 -22.45 3.25 4.34
N GLY A 280 -21.99 3.18 5.59
CA GLY A 280 -22.41 2.15 6.53
C GLY A 280 -23.92 1.99 6.60
N HIS A 281 -24.65 3.07 6.86
CA HIS A 281 -26.12 3.06 6.94
C HIS A 281 -26.81 2.78 5.60
N ASP A 282 -26.21 3.18 4.47
CA ASP A 282 -26.73 2.83 3.14
C ASP A 282 -26.65 1.31 2.92
N VAL A 283 -25.52 0.69 3.30
CA VAL A 283 -25.31 -0.77 3.22
C VAL A 283 -26.23 -1.51 4.20
N GLN A 284 -26.43 -1.00 5.40
CA GLN A 284 -27.42 -1.52 6.35
C GLN A 284 -28.85 -1.47 5.78
N THR A 285 -29.21 -0.37 5.14
CA THR A 285 -30.52 -0.21 4.48
C THR A 285 -30.65 -1.19 3.29
N LEU A 286 -29.58 -1.36 2.53
CA LEU A 286 -29.53 -2.34 1.45
C LEU A 286 -29.74 -3.77 1.96
N ALA A 287 -29.13 -4.15 3.09
CA ALA A 287 -29.34 -5.48 3.71
C ALA A 287 -30.82 -5.75 3.99
N LYS A 288 -31.59 -4.74 4.46
CA LYS A 288 -33.04 -4.86 4.70
C LYS A 288 -33.83 -5.19 3.43
N HIS A 289 -33.43 -4.68 2.25
CA HIS A 289 -34.07 -5.03 0.98
C HIS A 289 -33.86 -6.51 0.60
N TYR A 290 -32.82 -7.13 1.14
CA TYR A 290 -32.55 -8.56 1.04
C TYR A 290 -33.11 -9.36 2.22
N GLU A 291 -33.98 -8.74 3.04
CA GLU A 291 -34.60 -9.38 4.24
C GLU A 291 -33.56 -9.85 5.29
N LEU A 292 -32.40 -9.19 5.30
CA LEU A 292 -31.33 -9.44 6.27
C LEU A 292 -31.37 -8.41 7.40
N ILE A 293 -31.35 -8.88 8.63
CA ILE A 293 -31.21 -8.00 9.82
C ILE A 293 -29.72 -7.64 9.92
N ALA A 294 -29.42 -6.33 9.92
CA ALA A 294 -28.06 -5.81 9.96
C ALA A 294 -27.93 -4.70 11.01
N ILE A 295 -26.75 -4.60 11.62
CA ILE A 295 -26.37 -3.51 12.52
C ILE A 295 -25.06 -2.88 12.06
N CYS A 296 -24.95 -1.54 12.16
CA CYS A 296 -23.68 -0.84 11.95
C CYS A 296 -22.78 -0.99 13.19
N ARG A 297 -21.47 -1.11 12.97
CA ARG A 297 -20.48 -1.15 14.05
C ARG A 297 -20.55 0.09 14.93
N SER A 298 -20.77 1.26 14.33
CA SER A 298 -20.94 2.55 15.04
C SER A 298 -22.15 2.61 15.98
N ASP A 299 -23.18 1.79 15.72
CA ASP A 299 -24.41 1.75 16.52
C ASP A 299 -24.36 0.68 17.64
N MET A 300 -23.29 -0.12 17.68
CA MET A 300 -23.14 -1.17 18.69
C MET A 300 -22.75 -0.55 20.04
N THR A 301 -23.66 -0.56 20.99
CA THR A 301 -23.44 -0.13 22.39
C THR A 301 -23.22 -1.31 23.33
N GLU A 302 -23.62 -2.50 22.91
CA GLU A 302 -23.51 -3.79 23.63
C GLU A 302 -23.12 -4.89 22.63
N PRO A 303 -22.70 -6.08 23.10
CA PRO A 303 -22.46 -7.21 22.20
C PRO A 303 -23.66 -7.52 21.32
N VAL A 304 -23.41 -7.86 20.06
CA VAL A 304 -24.46 -8.11 19.07
C VAL A 304 -25.28 -9.34 19.47
N HIS A 305 -26.60 -9.20 19.45
CA HIS A 305 -27.49 -10.32 19.72
C HIS A 305 -27.40 -11.39 18.62
N GLU A 306 -27.42 -12.66 18.99
CA GLU A 306 -27.31 -13.80 18.05
C GLU A 306 -28.35 -13.81 16.93
N GLY A 307 -29.48 -13.11 17.05
CA GLY A 307 -30.47 -12.93 15.98
C GLY A 307 -30.08 -11.97 14.87
N ILE A 308 -28.93 -11.29 14.94
CA ILE A 308 -28.46 -10.35 13.91
C ILE A 308 -27.34 -11.02 13.10
N PRO A 309 -27.63 -11.51 11.87
CA PRO A 309 -26.63 -12.25 11.09
C PRO A 309 -25.61 -11.37 10.37
N VAL A 310 -25.85 -10.05 10.23
CA VAL A 310 -25.00 -9.14 9.47
C VAL A 310 -24.50 -7.99 10.33
N VAL A 311 -23.19 -7.78 10.34
CA VAL A 311 -22.56 -6.58 10.89
C VAL A 311 -21.93 -5.76 9.76
N VAL A 312 -22.29 -4.48 9.67
CA VAL A 312 -21.68 -3.52 8.74
C VAL A 312 -20.57 -2.78 9.48
N LEU A 313 -19.33 -2.96 9.05
CA LEU A 313 -18.17 -2.31 9.65
C LEU A 313 -17.96 -0.92 9.01
N ASP A 314 -18.47 0.09 9.66
CA ASP A 314 -18.40 1.50 9.26
C ASP A 314 -17.39 2.31 10.09
N THR A 315 -16.42 1.63 10.70
CA THR A 315 -15.34 2.21 11.50
C THR A 315 -13.97 2.02 10.81
N ILE A 316 -12.99 2.86 11.21
CA ILE A 316 -11.64 2.84 10.62
C ILE A 316 -10.68 2.06 11.53
N GLY A 317 -9.85 1.19 10.92
CA GLY A 317 -8.70 0.57 11.59
C GLY A 317 -8.97 -0.78 12.22
N GLU A 318 -10.20 -1.30 12.19
CA GLU A 318 -10.56 -2.57 12.80
C GLU A 318 -10.49 -3.76 11.82
N LEU A 319 -10.76 -3.54 10.53
CA LEU A 319 -10.89 -4.61 9.53
C LEU A 319 -9.69 -5.58 9.51
N GLY A 320 -8.46 -5.05 9.61
CA GLY A 320 -7.25 -5.86 9.58
C GLY A 320 -7.23 -6.96 10.65
N ARG A 321 -7.62 -6.65 11.89
CA ARG A 321 -7.71 -7.64 12.98
C ARG A 321 -8.94 -8.54 12.83
N LEU A 322 -10.05 -8.00 12.31
CA LEU A 322 -11.30 -8.73 12.16
C LEU A 322 -11.24 -9.84 11.10
N TYR A 323 -10.32 -9.73 10.10
CA TYR A 323 -10.08 -10.85 9.18
C TYR A 323 -9.70 -12.16 9.90
N SER A 324 -9.13 -12.10 11.11
CA SER A 324 -8.82 -13.28 11.92
C SER A 324 -10.08 -14.10 12.28
N LEU A 325 -11.25 -13.47 12.37
CA LEU A 325 -12.52 -14.13 12.72
C LEU A 325 -13.11 -14.93 11.55
N GLY A 326 -12.89 -14.46 10.31
CA GLY A 326 -13.52 -15.04 9.13
C GLY A 326 -13.03 -16.46 8.84
N ASP A 327 -13.92 -17.29 8.35
CA ASP A 327 -13.60 -18.58 7.73
C ASP A 327 -13.35 -18.42 6.22
N ILE A 328 -14.03 -17.44 5.59
CA ILE A 328 -13.94 -17.13 4.16
C ILE A 328 -13.88 -15.62 4.01
N ILE A 329 -12.91 -15.14 3.24
CA ILE A 329 -12.74 -13.69 3.02
C ILE A 329 -12.99 -13.35 1.57
N PHE A 330 -13.93 -12.45 1.32
CA PHE A 330 -14.07 -11.77 0.03
C PHE A 330 -13.41 -10.40 0.11
N VAL A 331 -12.54 -10.07 -0.85
CA VAL A 331 -11.91 -8.76 -0.93
C VAL A 331 -12.51 -7.95 -2.07
N GLY A 332 -13.16 -6.85 -1.70
CA GLY A 332 -13.92 -5.98 -2.59
C GLY A 332 -13.09 -5.11 -3.52
N GLY A 333 -13.78 -4.25 -4.29
CA GLY A 333 -13.21 -3.50 -5.41
C GLY A 333 -12.79 -4.42 -6.55
N SER A 334 -13.19 -5.68 -6.50
CA SER A 334 -12.72 -6.74 -7.37
C SER A 334 -13.81 -7.28 -8.31
N LEU A 335 -15.09 -7.24 -7.95
CA LEU A 335 -16.21 -7.49 -8.89
C LEU A 335 -16.58 -6.26 -9.70
N VAL A 336 -16.23 -5.08 -9.24
CA VAL A 336 -16.33 -3.81 -9.95
C VAL A 336 -14.97 -3.33 -10.44
N LYS A 337 -14.93 -2.44 -11.45
CA LYS A 337 -13.66 -2.00 -12.10
C LYS A 337 -12.85 -1.00 -11.28
N THR A 338 -12.67 -1.24 -10.00
CA THR A 338 -11.84 -0.41 -9.10
C THR A 338 -10.42 -0.94 -8.91
N GLY A 339 -10.17 -2.22 -9.23
CA GLY A 339 -8.82 -2.78 -9.26
C GLY A 339 -8.41 -3.62 -8.07
N GLY A 340 -9.36 -3.92 -7.17
CA GLY A 340 -9.15 -4.73 -5.98
C GLY A 340 -8.45 -3.98 -4.85
N HIS A 341 -8.56 -4.55 -3.66
CA HIS A 341 -7.91 -4.07 -2.44
C HIS A 341 -6.85 -5.05 -1.93
N ASN A 342 -6.25 -4.74 -0.78
CA ASN A 342 -5.14 -5.50 -0.22
C ASN A 342 -5.57 -6.91 0.20
N ILE A 343 -5.04 -7.92 -0.50
CA ILE A 343 -5.27 -9.35 -0.21
C ILE A 343 -4.22 -9.94 0.72
N LEU A 344 -3.16 -9.19 1.07
CA LEU A 344 -2.14 -9.67 1.99
C LEU A 344 -2.60 -9.63 3.44
N GLU A 345 -3.52 -8.73 3.80
CA GLU A 345 -4.09 -8.69 5.16
C GLU A 345 -4.81 -10.00 5.52
N PRO A 346 -5.83 -10.46 4.76
CA PRO A 346 -6.44 -11.76 5.05
C PRO A 346 -5.48 -12.94 4.86
N ALA A 347 -4.54 -12.86 3.90
CA ALA A 347 -3.52 -13.89 3.71
C ALA A 347 -2.64 -14.07 4.96
N ALA A 348 -2.29 -12.98 5.65
CA ALA A 348 -1.49 -13.03 6.87
C ALA A 348 -2.22 -13.71 8.05
N HIS A 349 -3.55 -13.79 8.00
CA HIS A 349 -4.36 -14.55 8.97
C HIS A 349 -4.60 -16.00 8.53
N GLY A 350 -4.02 -16.46 7.43
CA GLY A 350 -4.20 -17.83 6.93
C GLY A 350 -5.64 -18.12 6.52
N LYS A 351 -6.29 -17.16 5.84
CA LYS A 351 -7.69 -17.30 5.43
C LYS A 351 -7.81 -17.54 3.94
N PRO A 352 -8.74 -18.41 3.48
CA PRO A 352 -9.06 -18.54 2.07
C PRO A 352 -9.65 -17.24 1.54
N ILE A 353 -9.15 -16.80 0.38
CA ILE A 353 -9.47 -15.50 -0.20
C ILE A 353 -10.21 -15.68 -1.51
N LEU A 354 -11.31 -14.94 -1.66
CA LEU A 354 -12.08 -14.82 -2.89
C LEU A 354 -12.00 -13.39 -3.42
N VAL A 355 -11.82 -13.24 -4.71
CA VAL A 355 -11.77 -11.94 -5.39
C VAL A 355 -12.52 -11.98 -6.72
N GLY A 356 -12.98 -10.84 -7.18
CA GLY A 356 -13.53 -10.69 -8.53
C GLY A 356 -12.45 -10.59 -9.62
N PRO A 357 -12.85 -10.34 -10.90
CA PRO A 357 -11.93 -10.34 -12.04
C PRO A 357 -11.02 -9.09 -12.12
N TYR A 358 -11.29 -8.07 -11.34
CA TYR A 358 -10.59 -6.80 -11.46
C TYR A 358 -9.55 -6.60 -10.33
N MET A 359 -8.37 -7.23 -10.46
CA MET A 359 -7.27 -7.16 -9.49
C MET A 359 -6.03 -6.41 -10.00
N PHE A 360 -6.21 -5.40 -10.87
CA PHE A 360 -5.09 -4.75 -11.55
C PHE A 360 -4.21 -3.90 -10.61
N ASN A 361 -4.70 -3.45 -9.44
CA ASN A 361 -3.87 -2.77 -8.43
C ASN A 361 -2.96 -3.75 -7.67
N PHE A 362 -3.33 -5.03 -7.62
CA PHE A 362 -2.61 -6.10 -6.92
C PHE A 362 -2.26 -7.27 -7.84
N LYS A 363 -2.12 -7.00 -9.14
CA LYS A 363 -1.99 -8.02 -10.20
C LYS A 363 -0.94 -9.10 -9.89
N GLU A 364 0.26 -8.71 -9.48
CA GLU A 364 1.37 -9.64 -9.23
C GLU A 364 1.14 -10.47 -7.97
N ILE A 365 0.69 -9.80 -6.89
CA ILE A 365 0.36 -10.46 -5.62
C ILE A 365 -0.79 -11.45 -5.84
N PHE A 366 -1.84 -11.04 -6.54
CA PHE A 366 -2.96 -11.90 -6.90
C PHE A 366 -2.49 -13.10 -7.76
N ALA A 367 -1.69 -12.87 -8.80
CA ALA A 367 -1.18 -13.93 -9.66
C ALA A 367 -0.37 -14.98 -8.86
N LEU A 368 0.43 -14.54 -7.89
CA LEU A 368 1.17 -15.44 -7.01
C LEU A 368 0.23 -16.24 -6.11
N LEU A 369 -0.70 -15.58 -5.39
CA LEU A 369 -1.63 -16.28 -4.51
C LEU A 369 -2.54 -17.26 -5.28
N HIS A 370 -3.02 -16.85 -6.44
CA HIS A 370 -3.89 -17.70 -7.29
C HIS A 370 -3.14 -18.90 -7.85
N SER A 371 -1.92 -18.73 -8.34
CA SER A 371 -1.08 -19.84 -8.83
C SER A 371 -0.71 -20.88 -7.77
N ARG A 372 -0.77 -20.49 -6.51
CA ARG A 372 -0.48 -21.33 -5.34
C ARG A 372 -1.76 -21.76 -4.61
N HIS A 373 -2.94 -21.62 -5.23
CA HIS A 373 -4.23 -21.97 -4.64
C HIS A 373 -4.50 -21.36 -3.25
N ALA A 374 -4.01 -20.15 -3.02
CA ALA A 374 -4.24 -19.37 -1.79
C ALA A 374 -5.40 -18.37 -1.97
N CYS A 375 -5.74 -18.04 -3.21
CA CYS A 375 -6.80 -17.10 -3.59
C CYS A 375 -7.51 -17.59 -4.84
N GLU A 376 -8.84 -17.56 -4.83
CA GLU A 376 -9.65 -17.94 -5.99
C GLU A 376 -10.36 -16.73 -6.59
N GLN A 377 -10.42 -16.71 -7.93
CA GLN A 377 -11.11 -15.67 -8.69
C GLN A 377 -12.52 -16.13 -9.06
N VAL A 378 -13.52 -15.31 -8.74
CA VAL A 378 -14.92 -15.52 -9.10
C VAL A 378 -15.36 -14.43 -10.09
N LYS A 379 -16.06 -14.82 -11.15
CA LYS A 379 -16.45 -13.89 -12.24
C LYS A 379 -17.75 -13.15 -11.97
N ASN A 380 -18.62 -13.71 -11.16
CA ASN A 380 -19.98 -13.21 -10.89
C ASN A 380 -20.53 -13.78 -9.58
N GLY A 381 -21.73 -13.35 -9.20
CA GLY A 381 -22.40 -13.76 -7.97
C GLY A 381 -22.66 -15.27 -7.87
N LYS A 382 -22.98 -15.93 -8.98
CA LYS A 382 -23.18 -17.37 -8.98
C LYS A 382 -21.90 -18.12 -8.61
N GLU A 383 -20.78 -17.79 -9.26
CA GLU A 383 -19.48 -18.39 -8.94
C GLU A 383 -19.04 -18.07 -7.51
N LEU A 384 -19.36 -16.85 -7.01
CA LEU A 384 -19.11 -16.48 -5.62
C LEU A 384 -19.88 -17.38 -4.67
N THR A 385 -21.18 -17.57 -4.90
CA THR A 385 -22.04 -18.44 -4.07
C THR A 385 -21.54 -19.89 -4.09
N ASP A 386 -21.29 -20.43 -5.28
CA ASP A 386 -20.83 -21.82 -5.44
C ASP A 386 -19.50 -22.05 -4.69
N MET A 387 -18.57 -21.08 -4.75
CA MET A 387 -17.29 -21.19 -4.07
C MET A 387 -17.42 -21.02 -2.55
N VAL A 388 -18.23 -20.09 -2.07
CA VAL A 388 -18.48 -19.91 -0.63
C VAL A 388 -19.11 -21.19 -0.04
N LEU A 389 -20.15 -21.74 -0.66
CA LEU A 389 -20.76 -23.00 -0.20
C LEU A 389 -19.77 -24.17 -0.23
N ARG A 390 -18.94 -24.25 -1.27
CA ARG A 390 -17.89 -25.25 -1.36
C ARG A 390 -16.90 -25.15 -0.19
N LEU A 391 -16.43 -23.94 0.13
CA LEU A 391 -15.48 -23.71 1.24
C LEU A 391 -16.15 -23.94 2.62
N CYS A 392 -17.43 -23.67 2.77
CA CYS A 392 -18.18 -24.01 4.00
C CYS A 392 -18.24 -25.53 4.20
N LYS A 393 -18.43 -26.29 3.12
CA LYS A 393 -18.58 -27.75 3.15
C LYS A 393 -17.23 -28.48 3.25
N ASP A 394 -16.22 -28.02 2.51
CA ASP A 394 -14.90 -28.65 2.43
C ASP A 394 -13.88 -27.89 3.31
N LYS A 395 -13.83 -28.30 4.59
CA LYS A 395 -12.90 -27.72 5.56
C LYS A 395 -11.43 -27.99 5.23
N ASN A 396 -11.12 -29.11 4.53
CA ASN A 396 -9.76 -29.40 4.10
C ASN A 396 -9.29 -28.40 3.05
N LEU A 397 -10.11 -28.14 2.04
CA LEU A 397 -9.82 -27.12 1.02
C LEU A 397 -9.63 -25.73 1.66
N SER A 398 -10.52 -25.34 2.57
CA SER A 398 -10.41 -24.06 3.29
C SER A 398 -9.10 -23.94 4.08
N THR A 399 -8.72 -25.01 4.79
CA THR A 399 -7.48 -25.07 5.56
C THR A 399 -6.23 -25.04 4.67
N GLU A 400 -6.24 -25.79 3.56
CA GLU A 400 -5.17 -25.82 2.58
C GLU A 400 -4.94 -24.43 1.96
N MET A 401 -6.01 -23.76 1.50
CA MET A 401 -5.92 -22.39 0.99
C MET A 401 -5.34 -21.42 2.00
N GLY A 402 -5.78 -21.52 3.26
CA GLY A 402 -5.25 -20.70 4.36
C GLY A 402 -3.78 -20.97 4.63
N GLN A 403 -3.35 -22.24 4.62
CA GLN A 403 -1.93 -22.61 4.81
C GLN A 403 -1.07 -22.08 3.65
N ASN A 404 -1.54 -22.18 2.41
CA ASN A 404 -0.87 -21.63 1.24
C ASN A 404 -0.69 -20.10 1.36
N CYS A 405 -1.67 -19.38 1.91
CA CYS A 405 -1.54 -17.95 2.22
C CYS A 405 -0.37 -17.67 3.18
N LEU A 406 -0.30 -18.40 4.30
CA LEU A 406 0.77 -18.24 5.30
C LEU A 406 2.15 -18.57 4.73
N ASP A 407 2.25 -19.62 3.93
CA ASP A 407 3.50 -20.03 3.30
C ASP A 407 4.02 -18.96 2.33
N ILE A 408 3.13 -18.40 1.49
CA ILE A 408 3.48 -17.32 0.57
C ILE A 408 3.97 -16.08 1.35
N ILE A 409 3.26 -15.69 2.42
CA ILE A 409 3.69 -14.56 3.25
C ILE A 409 5.09 -14.83 3.83
N ARG A 410 5.31 -16.01 4.42
CA ARG A 410 6.60 -16.38 5.04
C ARG A 410 7.75 -16.38 4.03
N GLU A 411 7.56 -16.96 2.85
CA GLU A 411 8.56 -17.08 1.80
C GLU A 411 8.96 -15.72 1.20
N ASN A 412 8.05 -14.74 1.17
CA ASN A 412 8.27 -13.44 0.56
C ASN A 412 8.69 -12.35 1.56
N ARG A 413 8.70 -12.62 2.86
CA ARG A 413 9.19 -11.68 3.89
C ARG A 413 10.70 -11.43 3.81
N GLY A 414 11.15 -10.36 4.48
CA GLY A 414 12.55 -9.98 4.62
C GLY A 414 13.04 -9.01 3.54
N ALA A 415 12.17 -8.53 2.67
CA ALA A 415 12.52 -7.53 1.67
C ALA A 415 13.07 -6.24 2.32
N THR A 416 12.44 -5.79 3.39
CA THR A 416 12.85 -4.60 4.15
C THR A 416 14.26 -4.74 4.72
N GLN A 417 14.57 -5.87 5.36
CA GLN A 417 15.89 -6.14 5.91
C GLN A 417 16.95 -6.18 4.81
N ARG A 418 16.66 -6.85 3.67
CA ARG A 418 17.58 -6.88 2.52
C ARG A 418 17.81 -5.48 1.95
N ASN A 419 16.77 -4.64 1.86
CA ASN A 419 16.92 -3.24 1.43
C ASN A 419 17.79 -2.44 2.40
N THR A 420 17.62 -2.61 3.72
CA THR A 420 18.44 -1.93 4.74
C THR A 420 19.88 -2.42 4.73
N GLN A 421 20.12 -3.69 4.45
CA GLN A 421 21.46 -4.24 4.26
C GLN A 421 22.18 -3.63 3.05
N GLU A 422 21.47 -3.47 1.91
CA GLU A 422 22.03 -2.77 0.74
C GLU A 422 22.34 -1.30 1.04
N LEU A 423 21.52 -0.64 1.86
CA LEU A 423 21.79 0.72 2.33
C LEU A 423 23.05 0.77 3.20
N ARG A 424 23.26 -0.20 4.09
CA ARG A 424 24.49 -0.32 4.88
C ARG A 424 25.72 -0.46 3.99
N GLN A 425 25.69 -1.34 2.99
CA GLN A 425 26.78 -1.49 2.02
C GLN A 425 27.04 -0.19 1.24
N LEU A 426 25.99 0.56 0.89
CA LEU A 426 26.12 1.86 0.25
C LEU A 426 26.84 2.86 1.17
N PHE A 427 26.52 2.87 2.45
CA PHE A 427 27.19 3.72 3.44
C PHE A 427 28.66 3.32 3.62
N GLU A 428 28.97 2.04 3.70
CA GLU A 428 30.34 1.54 3.77
C GLU A 428 31.17 1.95 2.54
N LYS A 429 30.59 1.84 1.33
CA LYS A 429 31.23 2.27 0.08
C LYS A 429 31.58 3.76 0.07
N HIS A 430 30.73 4.59 0.65
CA HIS A 430 30.91 6.06 0.71
C HIS A 430 31.61 6.54 1.98
N HIS A 431 32.05 5.64 2.86
CA HIS A 431 32.60 5.96 4.17
C HIS A 431 31.68 6.86 5.02
N ILE A 432 30.37 6.66 4.86
CA ILE A 432 29.35 7.34 5.64
C ILE A 432 29.13 6.54 6.93
N ILE A 433 29.34 7.18 8.07
CA ILE A 433 28.96 6.63 9.37
C ILE A 433 27.63 7.31 9.73
N PRO A 434 26.52 6.62 9.70
CA PRO A 434 25.22 7.21 9.97
C PRO A 434 25.02 7.58 11.43
#